data_e8611150431a080acabf489eefb1a6bb
#
_entry.id   e8611150431a080acabf489eefb1a6bb
#
_cell.length_a   1.000
_cell.length_b   1.000
_cell.length_c   1.000
_cell.angle_alpha   90.00
_cell.angle_beta   90.00
_cell.angle_gamma   90.00
#
_symmetry.space_group_name_H-M   'P 1'
#
loop_
_entity.id
_entity.type
_entity.pdbx_description
1 polymer ?
#
loop_
_entity_poly.entity_id
_entity_poly.type
_entity_poly.pdbx_seq_one_letter_code
_entity_poly.pdbx_strand_id
1 'polypeptide(L)'
;MRRRLLILALLALPVGAAAQEAPLLPDSFAGWQKQAPSQKSNQAQAADSTQPELLAEFGFTDFEAAKYIRGDRSFEVRAARFRDSSGAYGAFTFYRSPEMQEEQLGDLGGSSGQQALFYRGNVLITAVLDRLTAMSAAELRALAEALPRASARGASAPSLPGYLPHAAVIKNSGRYVLGPAGLAKSGSPLPAEALDFSSNPEIALARYQTTGGEAALAVISYPTPQIAAARLKALEAVATARPDALLDAKRSGPLLVVVSGVSTSDAKPLLAAVNYDADITWNENTFLSPRDNIGNLLLAIFVLIGFILLFAAVAGIAFGGLRVIVKRLFPGKVFDRPQDVEFIRLNLGEESKPFPGRKLDDRTGPEMTDFVTSSENRPNS
;
A
#
# COMPACT_ATOMS: atom_id res chain seq x y z
N MET A 1 8.56 31.09 -58.48
CA MET A 1 8.43 29.66 -58.11
C MET A 1 9.35 29.33 -56.94
N ARG A 2 8.87 29.34 -55.71
CA ARG A 2 9.62 28.99 -54.48
C ARG A 2 9.02 27.67 -53.94
N ARG A 3 9.75 26.54 -54.12
CA ARG A 3 9.42 25.21 -53.54
C ARG A 3 9.69 25.28 -52.05
N ARG A 4 8.64 25.09 -51.22
CA ARG A 4 8.75 24.84 -49.78
C ARG A 4 8.96 23.36 -49.56
N LEU A 5 10.15 22.98 -49.07
CA LEU A 5 10.42 21.63 -48.55
C LEU A 5 9.77 21.53 -47.14
N LEU A 6 8.80 20.66 -47.02
CA LEU A 6 8.27 20.20 -45.75
C LEU A 6 9.17 19.08 -45.24
N ILE A 7 9.95 19.36 -44.18
CA ILE A 7 10.73 18.36 -43.47
C ILE A 7 9.76 17.70 -42.47
N LEU A 8 9.36 16.45 -42.77
CA LEU A 8 8.59 15.60 -41.87
C LEU A 8 9.56 15.03 -40.81
N ALA A 9 9.61 15.62 -39.60
CA ALA A 9 10.34 15.06 -38.46
C ALA A 9 9.56 13.85 -37.94
N LEU A 10 10.05 12.65 -38.28
CA LEU A 10 9.56 11.38 -37.74
C LEU A 10 10.00 11.29 -36.25
N LEU A 11 9.10 11.56 -35.33
CA LEU A 11 9.30 11.29 -33.90
C LEU A 11 9.39 9.76 -33.70
N ALA A 12 10.61 9.25 -33.61
CA ALA A 12 10.87 7.92 -33.10
C ALA A 12 10.57 7.92 -31.59
N LEU A 13 9.38 7.43 -31.21
CA LEU A 13 9.07 7.10 -29.82
C LEU A 13 10.04 5.99 -29.37
N PRO A 14 10.72 6.14 -28.22
CA PRO A 14 11.49 5.05 -27.68
C PRO A 14 10.53 3.91 -27.36
N VAL A 15 10.67 2.77 -28.05
CA VAL A 15 10.09 1.50 -27.67
C VAL A 15 10.54 1.25 -26.23
N GLY A 16 9.59 1.25 -25.29
CA GLY A 16 9.86 1.04 -23.87
C GLY A 16 10.71 -0.22 -23.72
N ALA A 17 11.95 -0.06 -23.29
CA ALA A 17 12.75 -1.14 -22.79
C ALA A 17 11.94 -1.77 -21.65
N ALA A 18 11.41 -2.98 -21.85
CA ALA A 18 10.89 -3.80 -20.77
C ALA A 18 11.98 -3.82 -19.71
N ALA A 19 11.70 -3.26 -18.53
CA ALA A 19 12.63 -3.27 -17.42
C ALA A 19 12.97 -4.74 -17.16
N GLN A 20 14.16 -5.15 -17.55
CA GLN A 20 14.66 -6.49 -17.34
C GLN A 20 14.76 -6.63 -15.83
N GLU A 21 13.85 -7.43 -15.24
CA GLU A 21 13.86 -7.66 -13.80
C GLU A 21 15.26 -8.09 -13.37
N ALA A 22 15.76 -7.46 -12.29
CA ALA A 22 17.08 -7.78 -11.78
C ALA A 22 17.19 -9.29 -11.49
N PRO A 23 18.34 -9.93 -11.78
CA PRO A 23 18.53 -11.35 -11.54
C PRO A 23 18.22 -11.67 -10.07
N LEU A 24 17.53 -12.81 -9.81
CA LEU A 24 17.18 -13.23 -8.47
C LEU A 24 18.41 -13.52 -7.61
N LEU A 25 19.36 -14.23 -8.18
CA LEU A 25 20.57 -14.65 -7.50
C LEU A 25 21.77 -13.81 -7.99
N PRO A 26 22.62 -13.30 -7.09
CA PRO A 26 23.81 -12.53 -7.44
C PRO A 26 24.85 -13.40 -8.16
N ASP A 27 25.66 -12.82 -9.02
CA ASP A 27 26.72 -13.56 -9.71
C ASP A 27 27.86 -13.98 -8.77
N SER A 28 28.05 -13.23 -7.68
CA SER A 28 29.04 -13.57 -6.65
C SER A 28 28.67 -12.98 -5.29
N PHE A 29 29.07 -13.63 -4.19
CA PHE A 29 28.98 -13.13 -2.82
C PHE A 29 29.99 -13.86 -1.94
N ALA A 30 30.59 -13.22 -0.97
CA ALA A 30 31.51 -13.78 0.03
C ALA A 30 32.58 -14.74 -0.57
N GLY A 31 33.05 -14.44 -1.78
CA GLY A 31 34.01 -15.27 -2.51
C GLY A 31 33.43 -16.46 -3.27
N TRP A 32 32.14 -16.70 -3.18
CA TRP A 32 31.39 -17.68 -4.00
C TRP A 32 31.10 -17.11 -5.38
N GLN A 33 31.19 -17.94 -6.40
CA GLN A 33 30.89 -17.59 -7.80
C GLN A 33 29.76 -18.47 -8.31
N LYS A 34 28.76 -17.84 -8.95
CA LYS A 34 27.65 -18.56 -9.57
C LYS A 34 28.15 -19.31 -10.81
N GLN A 35 27.86 -20.60 -10.88
CA GLN A 35 28.16 -21.43 -12.04
C GLN A 35 27.08 -21.26 -13.10
N ALA A 36 27.47 -20.98 -14.32
CA ALA A 36 26.56 -20.94 -15.46
C ALA A 36 26.44 -22.34 -16.12
N PRO A 37 25.26 -22.66 -16.75
CA PRO A 37 24.02 -21.88 -16.72
C PRO A 37 23.23 -22.08 -15.44
N SER A 38 22.55 -21.02 -14.95
CA SER A 38 21.51 -21.18 -13.92
C SER A 38 20.17 -21.56 -14.57
N GLN A 39 19.36 -22.33 -13.84
CA GLN A 39 18.00 -22.65 -14.26
C GLN A 39 17.07 -21.49 -13.87
N LYS A 40 16.35 -20.93 -14.83
CA LYS A 40 15.38 -19.86 -14.61
C LYS A 40 14.02 -20.25 -15.17
N SER A 41 12.94 -19.87 -14.48
CA SER A 41 11.57 -20.12 -14.91
C SER A 41 10.59 -19.16 -14.25
N ASN A 42 9.53 -18.81 -14.97
CA ASN A 42 8.34 -18.11 -14.43
C ASN A 42 7.18 -19.07 -14.13
N GLN A 43 7.40 -20.37 -14.21
CA GLN A 43 6.42 -21.39 -13.92
C GLN A 43 6.62 -21.91 -12.50
N ALA A 44 5.58 -21.89 -11.68
CA ALA A 44 5.61 -22.38 -10.29
C ALA A 44 6.04 -23.87 -10.20
N GLN A 45 5.70 -24.69 -11.21
CA GLN A 45 6.12 -26.08 -11.32
C GLN A 45 7.64 -26.29 -11.37
N ALA A 46 8.39 -25.32 -11.89
CA ALA A 46 9.85 -25.41 -11.89
C ALA A 46 10.44 -25.15 -10.49
N ALA A 47 9.78 -24.33 -9.69
CA ALA A 47 10.17 -24.07 -8.31
C ALA A 47 9.76 -25.25 -7.38
N ASP A 48 8.52 -25.73 -7.52
CA ASP A 48 8.01 -26.91 -6.82
C ASP A 48 7.00 -27.67 -7.68
N SER A 49 7.38 -28.83 -8.16
CA SER A 49 6.53 -29.68 -9.01
C SER A 49 5.36 -30.33 -8.24
N THR A 50 5.44 -30.40 -6.91
CA THR A 50 4.43 -31.04 -6.05
C THR A 50 3.37 -30.06 -5.56
N GLN A 51 3.71 -28.78 -5.47
CA GLN A 51 2.83 -27.76 -4.87
C GLN A 51 2.76 -26.44 -5.69
N PRO A 52 2.60 -26.51 -7.02
CA PRO A 52 2.58 -25.30 -7.84
C PRO A 52 1.39 -24.37 -7.51
N GLU A 53 0.23 -24.93 -7.15
CA GLU A 53 -0.97 -24.17 -6.76
C GLU A 53 -0.75 -23.35 -5.49
N LEU A 54 -0.04 -23.95 -4.52
CA LEU A 54 0.32 -23.26 -3.28
C LEU A 54 1.22 -22.04 -3.56
N LEU A 55 2.23 -22.21 -4.41
CA LEU A 55 3.10 -21.11 -4.83
C LEU A 55 2.32 -20.03 -5.59
N ALA A 56 1.38 -20.43 -6.44
CA ALA A 56 0.51 -19.47 -7.17
C ALA A 56 -0.36 -18.65 -6.20
N GLU A 57 -0.93 -19.26 -5.15
CA GLU A 57 -1.69 -18.55 -4.09
C GLU A 57 -0.83 -17.51 -3.37
N PHE A 58 0.45 -17.79 -3.14
CA PHE A 58 1.40 -16.84 -2.58
C PHE A 58 1.85 -15.77 -3.56
N GLY A 59 1.36 -15.78 -4.81
CA GLY A 59 1.73 -14.80 -5.82
C GLY A 59 3.12 -14.99 -6.38
N PHE A 60 3.53 -16.24 -6.59
CA PHE A 60 4.79 -16.59 -7.25
C PHE A 60 4.96 -15.84 -8.59
N THR A 61 6.15 -15.34 -8.86
CA THR A 61 6.48 -14.65 -10.11
C THR A 61 7.55 -15.36 -10.92
N ASP A 62 8.68 -15.68 -10.32
CA ASP A 62 9.80 -16.33 -10.99
C ASP A 62 10.72 -17.08 -10.02
N PHE A 63 11.57 -17.91 -10.60
CA PHE A 63 12.44 -18.83 -9.92
C PHE A 63 13.82 -18.86 -10.57
N GLU A 64 14.87 -18.93 -9.77
CA GLU A 64 16.24 -19.21 -10.24
C GLU A 64 16.88 -20.25 -9.32
N ALA A 65 17.46 -21.31 -9.92
CA ALA A 65 18.33 -22.26 -9.22
C ALA A 65 19.74 -22.16 -9.79
N ALA A 66 20.72 -22.08 -8.92
CA ALA A 66 22.11 -21.97 -9.30
C ALA A 66 23.02 -22.76 -8.34
N LYS A 67 24.10 -23.28 -8.88
CA LYS A 67 25.19 -23.84 -8.11
C LYS A 67 26.25 -22.76 -7.90
N TYR A 68 26.74 -22.63 -6.66
CA TYR A 68 27.84 -21.76 -6.32
C TYR A 68 29.10 -22.56 -6.03
N ILE A 69 30.26 -22.04 -6.44
CA ILE A 69 31.55 -22.72 -6.29
C ILE A 69 32.53 -21.74 -5.65
N ARG A 70 33.36 -22.26 -4.73
CA ARG A 70 34.51 -21.57 -4.16
C ARG A 70 35.62 -22.60 -3.87
N GLY A 71 36.66 -22.61 -4.71
CA GLY A 71 37.69 -23.65 -4.67
C GLY A 71 37.10 -25.04 -5.01
N ASP A 72 37.28 -25.99 -4.11
CA ASP A 72 36.76 -27.34 -4.16
C ASP A 72 35.35 -27.50 -3.55
N ARG A 73 34.81 -26.44 -2.95
CA ARG A 73 33.47 -26.45 -2.32
C ARG A 73 32.40 -25.98 -3.29
N SER A 74 31.22 -26.60 -3.19
CA SER A 74 30.04 -26.17 -3.92
C SER A 74 28.78 -26.34 -3.10
N PHE A 75 27.74 -25.57 -3.42
CA PHE A 75 26.40 -25.77 -2.86
C PHE A 75 25.34 -25.24 -3.82
N GLU A 76 24.12 -25.70 -3.65
CA GLU A 76 22.99 -25.31 -4.48
C GLU A 76 22.12 -24.27 -3.75
N VAL A 77 21.69 -23.23 -4.50
CA VAL A 77 20.74 -22.24 -4.03
C VAL A 77 19.57 -22.19 -4.99
N ARG A 78 18.38 -22.22 -4.40
CA ARG A 78 17.11 -22.05 -5.10
C ARG A 78 16.43 -20.81 -4.56
N ALA A 79 16.07 -19.90 -5.44
CA ALA A 79 15.38 -18.67 -5.12
C ALA A 79 14.01 -18.65 -5.78
N ALA A 80 12.97 -18.32 -5.04
CA ALA A 80 11.62 -18.09 -5.55
C ALA A 80 11.19 -16.67 -5.17
N ARG A 81 10.78 -15.87 -6.16
CA ARG A 81 10.27 -14.52 -5.96
C ARG A 81 8.77 -14.54 -5.97
N PHE A 82 8.20 -13.71 -5.11
CA PHE A 82 6.77 -13.50 -4.97
C PHE A 82 6.42 -12.04 -5.26
N ARG A 83 5.15 -11.75 -5.43
CA ARG A 83 4.65 -10.39 -5.68
C ARG A 83 5.01 -9.43 -4.56
N ASP A 84 4.96 -9.91 -3.32
CA ASP A 84 5.23 -9.14 -2.11
C ASP A 84 5.85 -10.00 -0.99
N SER A 85 6.20 -9.37 0.12
CA SER A 85 6.79 -10.04 1.28
C SER A 85 5.81 -10.98 2.00
N SER A 86 4.49 -10.74 1.90
CA SER A 86 3.49 -11.62 2.50
C SER A 86 3.48 -12.99 1.82
N GLY A 87 3.62 -13.02 0.49
CA GLY A 87 3.77 -14.26 -0.27
C GLY A 87 5.05 -15.01 0.08
N ALA A 88 6.19 -14.33 0.16
CA ALA A 88 7.47 -14.94 0.57
C ALA A 88 7.41 -15.48 2.01
N TYR A 89 6.81 -14.72 2.93
CA TYR A 89 6.58 -15.16 4.31
C TYR A 89 5.67 -16.38 4.36
N GLY A 90 4.56 -16.38 3.62
CA GLY A 90 3.65 -17.53 3.51
C GLY A 90 4.39 -18.79 3.07
N ALA A 91 5.12 -18.72 1.98
CA ALA A 91 5.93 -19.81 1.47
C ALA A 91 6.99 -20.25 2.50
N PHE A 92 7.70 -19.32 3.14
CA PHE A 92 8.63 -19.64 4.22
C PHE A 92 7.97 -20.45 5.34
N THR A 93 6.77 -20.05 5.80
CA THR A 93 6.08 -20.77 6.87
C THR A 93 5.68 -22.19 6.48
N PHE A 94 5.38 -22.43 5.20
CA PHE A 94 5.03 -23.77 4.69
C PHE A 94 6.23 -24.68 4.52
N TYR A 95 7.35 -24.16 3.99
CA TYR A 95 8.55 -24.97 3.78
C TYR A 95 9.40 -25.16 5.03
N ARG A 96 9.15 -24.36 6.08
CA ARG A 96 9.82 -24.51 7.37
C ARG A 96 9.39 -25.81 8.06
N SER A 97 10.36 -26.72 8.28
CA SER A 97 10.10 -27.96 9.00
C SER A 97 10.05 -27.75 10.53
N PRO A 98 9.37 -28.63 11.27
CA PRO A 98 9.31 -28.55 12.74
C PRO A 98 10.68 -28.57 13.42
N GLU A 99 11.64 -29.31 12.85
CA GLU A 99 12.98 -29.51 13.41
C GLU A 99 13.94 -28.33 13.14
N MET A 100 13.58 -27.40 12.26
CA MET A 100 14.44 -26.27 11.94
C MET A 100 14.75 -25.44 13.18
N GLN A 101 16.03 -25.15 13.35
CA GLN A 101 16.49 -24.17 14.32
C GLN A 101 16.41 -22.78 13.69
N GLU A 102 16.07 -21.82 14.51
CA GLU A 102 16.02 -20.43 14.08
C GLU A 102 17.41 -19.91 13.81
N GLU A 103 17.60 -19.23 12.68
CA GLU A 103 18.86 -18.62 12.25
C GLU A 103 18.64 -17.16 11.89
N GLN A 104 19.58 -16.31 12.20
CA GLN A 104 19.55 -14.90 11.79
C GLN A 104 19.98 -14.77 10.32
N LEU A 105 19.05 -15.17 9.42
CA LEU A 105 19.23 -15.13 7.97
C LEU A 105 18.06 -14.36 7.35
N GLY A 106 18.35 -13.38 6.51
CA GLY A 106 17.32 -12.56 5.88
C GLY A 106 16.41 -11.84 6.88
N ASP A 107 15.10 -11.82 6.61
CA ASP A 107 14.09 -11.28 7.50
C ASP A 107 13.64 -12.33 8.54
N LEU A 108 13.53 -13.59 8.13
CA LEU A 108 13.41 -14.79 8.99
C LEU A 108 14.12 -15.96 8.31
N GLY A 109 14.79 -16.77 9.11
CA GLY A 109 15.51 -17.93 8.63
C GLY A 109 15.49 -19.11 9.59
N GLY A 110 15.77 -20.28 9.06
CA GLY A 110 15.93 -21.49 9.83
C GLY A 110 16.83 -22.48 9.12
N SER A 111 17.40 -23.40 9.88
CA SER A 111 18.26 -24.45 9.36
C SER A 111 17.94 -25.81 9.99
N SER A 112 18.12 -26.86 9.22
CA SER A 112 18.03 -28.25 9.67
C SER A 112 18.95 -29.12 8.83
N GLY A 113 19.88 -29.85 9.49
CA GLY A 113 20.84 -30.68 8.79
C GLY A 113 21.71 -29.91 7.81
N GLN A 114 21.53 -30.19 6.53
CA GLN A 114 22.26 -29.55 5.43
C GLN A 114 21.46 -28.41 4.75
N GLN A 115 20.21 -28.22 5.16
CA GLN A 115 19.32 -27.25 4.53
C GLN A 115 19.23 -25.98 5.36
N ALA A 116 19.35 -24.82 4.69
CA ALA A 116 18.95 -23.51 5.21
C ALA A 116 17.79 -22.96 4.38
N LEU A 117 16.80 -22.43 5.06
CA LEU A 117 15.62 -21.80 4.49
C LEU A 117 15.49 -20.40 5.08
N PHE A 118 15.37 -19.39 4.26
CA PHE A 118 15.10 -18.03 4.72
C PHE A 118 14.41 -17.21 3.64
N TYR A 119 13.76 -16.12 4.02
CA TYR A 119 13.30 -15.15 3.06
C TYR A 119 13.87 -13.76 3.36
N ARG A 120 13.95 -12.94 2.33
CA ARG A 120 14.28 -11.52 2.44
C ARG A 120 13.41 -10.72 1.47
N GLY A 121 12.65 -9.76 2.01
CA GLY A 121 11.65 -9.04 1.23
C GLY A 121 10.67 -10.02 0.59
N ASN A 122 10.61 -10.02 -0.72
CA ASN A 122 9.72 -10.89 -1.49
C ASN A 122 10.41 -12.13 -2.11
N VAL A 123 11.62 -12.49 -1.65
CA VAL A 123 12.37 -13.63 -2.17
C VAL A 123 12.57 -14.68 -1.08
N LEU A 124 12.15 -15.92 -1.35
CA LEU A 124 12.42 -17.09 -0.54
C LEU A 124 13.67 -17.80 -1.09
N ILE A 125 14.57 -18.18 -0.19
CA ILE A 125 15.80 -18.92 -0.51
C ILE A 125 15.79 -20.27 0.21
N THR A 126 16.11 -21.31 -0.54
CA THR A 126 16.49 -22.61 -0.03
C THR A 126 17.93 -22.88 -0.46
N ALA A 127 18.82 -23.10 0.50
CA ALA A 127 20.21 -23.45 0.26
C ALA A 127 20.48 -24.86 0.80
N VAL A 128 21.15 -25.70 -0.01
CA VAL A 128 21.58 -27.03 0.38
C VAL A 128 23.09 -27.07 0.39
N LEU A 129 23.66 -27.24 1.58
CA LEU A 129 25.09 -27.26 1.84
C LEU A 129 25.54 -28.65 2.29
N ASP A 130 26.79 -29.00 2.04
CA ASP A 130 27.36 -30.25 2.54
C ASP A 130 27.32 -30.31 4.08
N ARG A 131 27.57 -29.18 4.72
CA ARG A 131 27.51 -28.99 6.17
C ARG A 131 27.25 -27.56 6.55
N LEU A 132 26.27 -27.35 7.45
CA LEU A 132 26.02 -26.02 8.01
C LEU A 132 26.97 -25.76 9.19
N THR A 133 27.70 -24.65 9.14
CA THR A 133 28.63 -24.18 10.16
C THR A 133 28.40 -22.70 10.42
N ALA A 134 28.98 -22.17 11.50
CA ALA A 134 28.92 -20.73 11.77
C ALA A 134 29.45 -19.88 10.57
N MET A 135 30.46 -20.41 9.87
CA MET A 135 31.00 -19.76 8.65
C MET A 135 29.97 -19.81 7.51
N SER A 136 29.30 -20.94 7.30
CA SER A 136 28.24 -21.05 6.29
C SER A 136 27.07 -20.11 6.58
N ALA A 137 26.71 -19.94 7.86
CA ALA A 137 25.69 -18.97 8.26
C ALA A 137 26.10 -17.52 7.94
N ALA A 138 27.37 -17.16 8.14
CA ALA A 138 27.88 -15.84 7.76
C ALA A 138 27.87 -15.65 6.23
N GLU A 139 28.23 -16.67 5.47
CA GLU A 139 28.18 -16.67 4.00
C GLU A 139 26.74 -16.52 3.48
N LEU A 140 25.76 -17.21 4.09
CA LEU A 140 24.35 -17.08 3.74
C LEU A 140 23.76 -15.71 4.11
N ARG A 141 24.26 -15.06 5.19
CA ARG A 141 23.91 -13.66 5.47
C ARG A 141 24.39 -12.73 4.37
N ALA A 142 25.62 -12.92 3.89
CA ALA A 142 26.15 -12.14 2.77
C ALA A 142 25.33 -12.38 1.49
N LEU A 143 24.87 -13.62 1.23
CA LEU A 143 23.92 -13.90 0.15
C LEU A 143 22.63 -13.12 0.36
N ALA A 144 22.02 -13.18 1.56
CA ALA A 144 20.79 -12.47 1.87
C ALA A 144 20.92 -10.95 1.66
N GLU A 145 22.07 -10.36 2.00
CA GLU A 145 22.33 -8.93 1.77
C GLU A 145 22.47 -8.56 0.30
N ALA A 146 22.97 -9.48 -0.52
CA ALA A 146 23.15 -9.29 -1.95
C ALA A 146 21.87 -9.51 -2.77
N LEU A 147 20.79 -10.04 -2.17
CA LEU A 147 19.51 -10.24 -2.87
C LEU A 147 18.87 -8.91 -3.28
N PRO A 148 18.11 -8.91 -4.39
CA PRO A 148 17.32 -7.74 -4.78
C PRO A 148 16.38 -7.31 -3.65
N ARG A 149 16.30 -6.02 -3.38
CA ARG A 149 15.36 -5.49 -2.40
C ARG A 149 13.98 -5.35 -3.01
N ALA A 150 12.96 -5.79 -2.29
CA ALA A 150 11.57 -5.54 -2.66
C ALA A 150 11.31 -4.03 -2.78
N SER A 151 10.39 -3.63 -3.65
CA SER A 151 9.92 -2.25 -3.73
C SER A 151 9.29 -1.84 -2.38
N ALA A 152 9.37 -0.54 -2.04
CA ALA A 152 8.87 -0.03 -0.76
C ALA A 152 7.41 -0.41 -0.44
N ARG A 153 6.56 -0.60 -1.47
CA ARG A 153 5.15 -1.00 -1.31
C ARG A 153 4.93 -2.47 -0.94
N GLY A 154 5.90 -3.34 -1.17
CA GLY A 154 5.80 -4.78 -0.91
C GLY A 154 6.85 -5.30 0.08
N ALA A 155 7.54 -4.41 0.81
CA ALA A 155 8.68 -4.77 1.65
C ALA A 155 8.29 -5.16 3.09
N SER A 156 7.08 -4.84 3.56
CA SER A 156 6.67 -5.13 4.92
C SER A 156 6.18 -6.58 5.07
N ALA A 157 6.64 -7.26 6.12
CA ALA A 157 6.08 -8.54 6.53
C ALA A 157 4.60 -8.39 6.90
N PRO A 158 3.76 -9.44 6.77
CA PRO A 158 2.38 -9.40 7.17
C PRO A 158 2.25 -9.15 8.68
N SER A 159 1.31 -8.28 9.08
CA SER A 159 1.05 -7.95 10.50
C SER A 159 0.21 -9.00 11.23
N LEU A 160 -0.61 -9.77 10.48
CA LEU A 160 -1.56 -10.72 11.05
C LEU A 160 -0.93 -11.78 11.95
N PRO A 161 0.25 -12.36 11.67
CA PRO A 161 0.90 -13.30 12.57
C PRO A 161 1.23 -12.74 13.95
N GLY A 162 1.37 -11.43 14.08
CA GLY A 162 1.59 -10.74 15.36
C GLY A 162 0.41 -10.83 16.33
N TYR A 163 -0.79 -11.18 15.87
CA TYR A 163 -1.96 -11.44 16.72
C TYR A 163 -1.96 -12.83 17.35
N LEU A 164 -1.08 -13.75 16.91
CA LEU A 164 -0.97 -15.07 17.49
C LEU A 164 -0.30 -14.98 18.87
N PRO A 165 -0.92 -15.53 19.94
CA PRO A 165 -0.31 -15.56 21.27
C PRO A 165 1.04 -16.30 21.27
N HIS A 166 2.02 -15.76 21.99
CA HIS A 166 3.35 -16.38 22.07
C HIS A 166 3.42 -17.52 23.10
N ALA A 167 2.52 -17.46 24.11
CA ALA A 167 2.51 -18.47 25.17
C ALA A 167 1.99 -19.82 24.68
N ALA A 168 2.68 -20.90 25.03
CA ALA A 168 2.33 -22.28 24.73
C ALA A 168 2.22 -22.62 23.23
N VAL A 169 2.72 -21.76 22.34
CA VAL A 169 2.77 -22.07 20.90
C VAL A 169 3.77 -23.20 20.63
N ILE A 170 3.35 -24.16 19.82
CA ILE A 170 4.24 -25.26 19.37
C ILE A 170 5.21 -24.68 18.33
N LYS A 171 6.52 -24.88 18.59
CA LYS A 171 7.58 -24.34 17.75
C LYS A 171 7.39 -24.71 16.27
N ASN A 172 7.61 -23.75 15.38
CA ASN A 172 7.52 -23.91 13.93
C ASN A 172 6.14 -24.38 13.41
N SER A 173 5.09 -24.36 14.24
CA SER A 173 3.72 -24.70 13.82
C SER A 173 3.01 -23.58 13.06
N GLY A 174 3.52 -22.37 13.13
CA GLY A 174 2.91 -21.21 12.47
C GLY A 174 2.85 -21.37 10.96
N ARG A 175 1.68 -21.08 10.37
CA ARG A 175 1.41 -21.07 8.93
C ARG A 175 0.68 -19.79 8.55
N TYR A 176 1.01 -19.24 7.39
CA TYR A 176 0.33 -18.08 6.84
C TYR A 176 -0.30 -18.48 5.51
N VAL A 177 -1.62 -18.33 5.40
CA VAL A 177 -2.44 -18.87 4.32
C VAL A 177 -3.14 -17.74 3.59
N LEU A 178 -3.08 -17.76 2.26
CA LEU A 178 -3.71 -16.77 1.39
C LEU A 178 -4.78 -17.40 0.46
N GLY A 179 -4.88 -18.72 0.44
CA GLY A 179 -5.79 -19.42 -0.45
C GLY A 179 -6.22 -20.79 0.03
N PRO A 180 -7.17 -21.44 -0.67
CA PRO A 180 -7.72 -22.74 -0.29
C PRO A 180 -6.69 -23.88 -0.34
N ALA A 181 -5.71 -23.89 -1.26
CA ALA A 181 -4.68 -24.90 -1.30
C ALA A 181 -3.77 -24.82 -0.07
N GLY A 182 -3.41 -23.60 0.35
CA GLY A 182 -2.68 -23.36 1.59
C GLY A 182 -3.46 -23.84 2.82
N LEU A 183 -4.76 -23.55 2.89
CA LEU A 183 -5.61 -24.01 3.98
C LEU A 183 -5.66 -25.55 4.05
N ALA A 184 -5.93 -26.20 2.94
CA ALA A 184 -6.01 -27.67 2.87
C ALA A 184 -4.69 -28.33 3.33
N LYS A 185 -3.55 -27.74 2.96
CA LYS A 185 -2.21 -28.27 3.32
C LYS A 185 -1.75 -27.89 4.73
N SER A 186 -2.40 -26.92 5.37
CA SER A 186 -2.08 -26.53 6.75
C SER A 186 -2.50 -27.57 7.79
N GLY A 187 -3.34 -28.54 7.41
CA GLY A 187 -3.95 -29.51 8.33
C GLY A 187 -5.05 -28.90 9.20
N SER A 188 -5.53 -27.71 8.85
CA SER A 188 -6.63 -27.05 9.57
C SER A 188 -7.96 -27.76 9.28
N PRO A 189 -8.82 -28.00 10.29
CA PRO A 189 -10.16 -28.57 10.10
C PRO A 189 -11.18 -27.56 9.55
N LEU A 190 -10.77 -26.31 9.32
CA LEU A 190 -11.64 -25.25 8.84
C LEU A 190 -12.06 -25.49 7.38
N PRO A 191 -13.38 -25.49 7.07
CA PRO A 191 -13.84 -25.66 5.71
C PRO A 191 -13.62 -24.39 4.88
N ALA A 192 -12.99 -24.53 3.71
CA ALA A 192 -12.67 -23.40 2.84
C ALA A 192 -13.92 -22.61 2.40
N GLU A 193 -15.07 -23.30 2.24
CA GLU A 193 -16.34 -22.70 1.84
C GLU A 193 -16.89 -21.74 2.90
N ALA A 194 -16.69 -22.04 4.19
CA ALA A 194 -17.11 -21.15 5.27
C ALA A 194 -16.26 -19.89 5.36
N LEU A 195 -15.01 -19.95 4.91
CA LEU A 195 -14.07 -18.82 4.96
C LEU A 195 -14.21 -17.87 3.77
N ASP A 196 -14.70 -18.34 2.62
CA ASP A 196 -14.94 -17.53 1.41
C ASP A 196 -13.69 -16.78 0.92
N PHE A 197 -12.81 -17.49 0.28
CA PHE A 197 -11.58 -16.93 -0.28
C PHE A 197 -11.81 -15.87 -1.40
N SER A 198 -13.02 -15.75 -1.94
CA SER A 198 -13.35 -14.66 -2.87
C SER A 198 -13.31 -13.27 -2.21
N SER A 199 -13.45 -13.23 -0.88
CA SER A 199 -13.31 -12.02 -0.07
C SER A 199 -11.84 -11.70 0.29
N ASN A 200 -10.87 -12.44 -0.27
CA ASN A 200 -9.42 -12.31 -0.01
C ASN A 200 -9.07 -12.29 1.49
N PRO A 201 -9.46 -13.30 2.29
CA PRO A 201 -9.02 -13.37 3.67
C PRO A 201 -7.52 -13.69 3.75
N GLU A 202 -6.86 -13.14 4.77
CA GLU A 202 -5.54 -13.57 5.20
C GLU A 202 -5.70 -14.39 6.47
N ILE A 203 -4.97 -15.50 6.59
CA ILE A 203 -5.11 -16.41 7.73
C ILE A 203 -3.73 -16.68 8.35
N ALA A 204 -3.60 -16.44 9.64
CA ALA A 204 -2.47 -16.88 10.44
C ALA A 204 -2.92 -18.04 11.33
N LEU A 205 -2.24 -19.16 11.22
CA LEU A 205 -2.53 -20.40 11.94
C LEU A 205 -1.34 -20.76 12.84
N ALA A 206 -1.62 -21.29 14.05
CA ALA A 206 -0.59 -21.91 14.87
C ALA A 206 -1.21 -22.99 15.77
N ARG A 207 -0.39 -23.94 16.22
CA ARG A 207 -0.78 -24.98 17.18
C ARG A 207 -0.27 -24.63 18.58
N TYR A 208 -1.08 -24.95 19.57
CA TYR A 208 -0.85 -24.62 20.97
C TYR A 208 -0.98 -25.84 21.85
N GLN A 209 -0.13 -25.97 22.84
CA GLN A 209 -0.27 -26.97 23.86
C GLN A 209 -1.19 -26.44 24.97
N THR A 210 -2.34 -27.09 25.17
CA THR A 210 -3.30 -26.79 26.24
C THR A 210 -3.38 -27.90 27.25
N THR A 211 -4.13 -27.70 28.34
CA THR A 211 -4.40 -28.74 29.33
C THR A 211 -5.22 -29.90 28.76
N GLY A 212 -6.10 -29.61 27.81
CA GLY A 212 -6.94 -30.60 27.12
C GLY A 212 -6.29 -31.26 25.89
N GLY A 213 -5.04 -30.92 25.57
CA GLY A 213 -4.33 -31.43 24.39
C GLY A 213 -3.87 -30.32 23.44
N GLU A 214 -3.64 -30.71 22.19
CA GLU A 214 -3.20 -29.77 21.15
C GLU A 214 -4.39 -29.07 20.54
N ALA A 215 -4.38 -27.70 20.59
CA ALA A 215 -5.34 -26.84 19.96
C ALA A 215 -4.77 -26.22 18.67
N ALA A 216 -5.58 -26.04 17.65
CA ALA A 216 -5.26 -25.19 16.50
C ALA A 216 -5.99 -23.86 16.63
N LEU A 217 -5.24 -22.74 16.60
CA LEU A 217 -5.76 -21.38 16.57
C LEU A 217 -5.58 -20.81 15.19
N ALA A 218 -6.65 -20.27 14.63
CA ALA A 218 -6.66 -19.48 13.39
C ALA A 218 -7.11 -18.05 13.69
N VAL A 219 -6.33 -17.08 13.25
CA VAL A 219 -6.70 -15.67 13.17
C VAL A 219 -6.88 -15.33 11.70
N ILE A 220 -8.10 -14.92 11.33
CA ILE A 220 -8.52 -14.66 9.96
C ILE A 220 -8.85 -13.18 9.84
N SER A 221 -8.17 -12.48 8.96
CA SER A 221 -8.42 -11.06 8.69
C SER A 221 -9.27 -10.91 7.44
N TYR A 222 -10.35 -10.17 7.55
CA TYR A 222 -11.20 -9.79 6.43
C TYR A 222 -11.09 -8.29 6.14
N PRO A 223 -11.33 -7.86 4.89
CA PRO A 223 -11.29 -6.44 4.52
C PRO A 223 -12.24 -5.56 5.33
N THR A 224 -13.36 -6.11 5.83
CA THR A 224 -14.35 -5.37 6.61
C THR A 224 -14.91 -6.19 7.78
N PRO A 225 -15.29 -5.52 8.89
CA PRO A 225 -15.94 -6.20 10.02
C PRO A 225 -17.29 -6.87 9.66
N GLN A 226 -17.98 -6.39 8.62
CA GLN A 226 -19.24 -6.95 8.15
C GLN A 226 -19.04 -8.33 7.51
N ILE A 227 -17.99 -8.48 6.69
CA ILE A 227 -17.61 -9.77 6.12
C ILE A 227 -17.23 -10.73 7.24
N ALA A 228 -16.40 -10.30 8.20
CA ALA A 228 -16.03 -11.11 9.36
C ALA A 228 -17.27 -11.58 10.15
N ALA A 229 -18.28 -10.72 10.34
CA ALA A 229 -19.52 -11.09 11.02
C ALA A 229 -20.35 -12.13 10.23
N ALA A 230 -20.41 -12.00 8.90
CA ALA A 230 -21.10 -12.99 8.06
C ALA A 230 -20.40 -14.35 8.08
N ARG A 231 -19.05 -14.36 8.08
CA ARG A 231 -18.26 -15.60 8.15
C ARG A 231 -18.31 -16.25 9.53
N LEU A 232 -18.40 -15.46 10.62
CA LEU A 232 -18.66 -16.02 11.94
C LEU A 232 -19.93 -16.86 11.96
N LYS A 233 -21.05 -16.32 11.44
CA LYS A 233 -22.33 -17.07 11.34
C LYS A 233 -22.21 -18.34 10.52
N ALA A 234 -21.45 -18.30 9.42
CA ALA A 234 -21.20 -19.50 8.60
C ALA A 234 -20.43 -20.57 9.38
N LEU A 235 -19.41 -20.18 10.16
CA LEU A 235 -18.65 -21.12 11.00
C LEU A 235 -19.45 -21.65 12.18
N GLU A 236 -20.31 -20.85 12.80
CA GLU A 236 -21.24 -21.29 13.86
C GLU A 236 -22.20 -22.36 13.32
N ALA A 237 -22.70 -22.19 12.08
CA ALA A 237 -23.52 -23.20 11.41
C ALA A 237 -22.75 -24.50 11.17
N VAL A 238 -21.46 -24.42 10.78
CA VAL A 238 -20.58 -25.59 10.62
C VAL A 238 -20.35 -26.28 11.98
N ALA A 239 -20.04 -25.51 13.02
CA ALA A 239 -19.83 -26.05 14.38
C ALA A 239 -21.10 -26.76 14.90
N THR A 240 -22.29 -26.22 14.61
CA THR A 240 -23.56 -26.87 14.95
C THR A 240 -23.78 -28.17 14.17
N ALA A 241 -23.42 -28.18 12.88
CA ALA A 241 -23.57 -29.38 12.03
C ALA A 241 -22.52 -30.47 12.31
N ARG A 242 -21.37 -30.09 12.89
CA ARG A 242 -20.23 -31.00 13.21
C ARG A 242 -19.72 -30.71 14.62
N PRO A 243 -20.45 -31.17 15.68
CA PRO A 243 -20.03 -30.95 17.06
C PRO A 243 -18.70 -31.62 17.41
N ASP A 244 -18.34 -32.68 16.70
CA ASP A 244 -17.08 -33.40 16.83
C ASP A 244 -15.85 -32.60 16.37
N ALA A 245 -16.04 -31.57 15.58
CA ALA A 245 -14.96 -30.66 15.14
C ALA A 245 -14.43 -29.75 16.24
N LEU A 246 -15.12 -29.70 17.41
CA LEU A 246 -14.75 -28.83 18.56
C LEU A 246 -14.32 -27.42 18.12
N LEU A 247 -15.19 -26.74 17.41
CA LEU A 247 -14.93 -25.39 16.88
C LEU A 247 -15.54 -24.32 17.80
N ASP A 248 -14.69 -23.47 18.35
CA ASP A 248 -15.10 -22.26 19.06
C ASP A 248 -14.59 -21.03 18.29
N ALA A 249 -15.45 -20.02 18.10
CA ALA A 249 -15.11 -18.84 17.32
C ALA A 249 -15.55 -17.54 18.00
N LYS A 250 -14.79 -16.47 17.81
CA LYS A 250 -15.20 -15.11 18.17
C LYS A 250 -14.78 -14.12 17.08
N ARG A 251 -15.47 -12.99 17.03
CA ARG A 251 -15.07 -11.84 16.19
C ARG A 251 -14.52 -10.71 17.05
N SER A 252 -13.45 -10.08 16.58
CA SER A 252 -12.89 -8.86 17.12
C SER A 252 -12.57 -7.90 15.97
N GLY A 253 -13.40 -6.88 15.77
CA GLY A 253 -13.27 -6.00 14.60
C GLY A 253 -13.40 -6.75 13.26
N PRO A 254 -12.43 -6.61 12.35
CA PRO A 254 -12.35 -7.34 11.09
C PRO A 254 -11.76 -8.76 11.26
N LEU A 255 -11.25 -9.08 12.46
CA LEU A 255 -10.66 -10.37 12.75
C LEU A 255 -11.73 -11.38 13.18
N LEU A 256 -11.63 -12.57 12.63
CA LEU A 256 -12.34 -13.75 13.06
C LEU A 256 -11.31 -14.71 13.67
N VAL A 257 -11.52 -15.11 14.92
CA VAL A 257 -10.62 -15.97 15.68
C VAL A 257 -11.33 -17.30 15.90
N VAL A 258 -10.67 -18.39 15.51
CA VAL A 258 -11.23 -19.75 15.61
C VAL A 258 -10.23 -20.65 16.34
N VAL A 259 -10.71 -21.39 17.32
CA VAL A 259 -9.96 -22.45 18.01
C VAL A 259 -10.63 -23.78 17.71
N SER A 260 -9.84 -24.79 17.45
CA SER A 260 -10.34 -26.15 17.17
C SER A 260 -9.49 -27.22 17.86
N GLY A 261 -10.08 -28.40 18.04
CA GLY A 261 -9.39 -29.59 18.54
C GLY A 261 -9.38 -29.75 20.07
N VAL A 262 -9.99 -28.80 20.81
CA VAL A 262 -10.06 -28.84 22.28
C VAL A 262 -11.46 -28.45 22.78
N SER A 263 -11.73 -28.68 24.05
CA SER A 263 -12.98 -28.29 24.68
C SER A 263 -13.14 -26.78 24.73
N THR A 264 -14.38 -26.28 24.81
CA THR A 264 -14.66 -24.84 24.95
C THR A 264 -13.98 -24.21 26.18
N SER A 265 -13.76 -24.98 27.26
CA SER A 265 -13.03 -24.48 28.44
C SER A 265 -11.56 -24.18 28.14
N ASP A 266 -10.91 -25.02 27.34
CA ASP A 266 -9.51 -24.87 26.92
C ASP A 266 -9.36 -23.87 25.76
N ALA A 267 -10.39 -23.69 24.93
CA ALA A 267 -10.43 -22.72 23.85
C ALA A 267 -10.53 -21.26 24.35
N LYS A 268 -11.29 -21.02 25.45
CA LYS A 268 -11.55 -19.66 25.97
C LYS A 268 -10.31 -18.81 26.22
N PRO A 269 -9.22 -19.30 26.87
CA PRO A 269 -8.02 -18.50 27.08
C PRO A 269 -7.36 -18.06 25.77
N LEU A 270 -7.28 -18.95 24.77
CA LEU A 270 -6.72 -18.66 23.46
C LEU A 270 -7.57 -17.62 22.71
N LEU A 271 -8.89 -17.78 22.72
CA LEU A 271 -9.79 -16.78 22.14
C LEU A 271 -9.66 -15.43 22.84
N ALA A 272 -9.57 -15.38 24.17
CA ALA A 272 -9.43 -14.16 24.94
C ALA A 272 -8.12 -13.42 24.65
N ALA A 273 -7.05 -14.14 24.35
CA ALA A 273 -5.74 -13.57 24.11
C ALA A 273 -5.65 -12.76 22.78
N VAL A 274 -6.54 -13.04 21.82
CA VAL A 274 -6.55 -12.33 20.55
C VAL A 274 -7.59 -11.22 20.58
N ASN A 275 -7.15 -9.97 20.55
CA ASN A 275 -8.02 -8.80 20.45
C ASN A 275 -7.52 -7.90 19.34
N TYR A 276 -8.46 -7.32 18.60
CA TYR A 276 -8.18 -6.29 17.62
C TYR A 276 -8.22 -4.93 18.32
N ASP A 277 -7.05 -4.37 18.56
CA ASP A 277 -6.92 -2.98 18.94
C ASP A 277 -6.88 -2.17 17.65
N ALA A 278 -7.96 -1.43 17.39
CA ALA A 278 -7.95 -0.46 16.30
C ALA A 278 -7.07 0.71 16.76
N ASP A 279 -5.78 0.64 16.49
CA ASP A 279 -4.98 1.85 16.38
C ASP A 279 -5.55 2.64 15.22
N ILE A 280 -6.47 3.55 15.53
CA ILE A 280 -6.92 4.56 14.60
C ILE A 280 -5.73 5.53 14.50
N THR A 281 -4.71 5.13 13.79
CA THR A 281 -3.77 6.08 13.25
C THR A 281 -4.57 6.90 12.23
N TRP A 282 -5.03 8.07 12.68
CA TRP A 282 -5.39 9.11 11.75
C TRP A 282 -4.19 9.21 10.82
N ASN A 283 -4.39 8.93 9.55
CA ASN A 283 -3.33 9.01 8.54
C ASN A 283 -3.00 10.48 8.25
N GLU A 284 -3.34 11.35 9.17
CA GLU A 284 -2.85 12.70 9.30
C GLU A 284 -1.45 12.59 9.90
N ASN A 285 -0.51 13.06 9.14
CA ASN A 285 0.87 13.22 9.54
C ASN A 285 0.90 14.02 10.85
N THR A 286 0.79 13.35 12.01
CA THR A 286 0.79 13.98 13.34
C THR A 286 2.16 14.58 13.68
N PHE A 287 3.17 14.26 12.91
CA PHE A 287 4.41 15.04 12.87
C PHE A 287 4.13 16.29 12.03
N LEU A 288 3.78 17.39 12.71
CA LEU A 288 3.77 18.72 12.11
C LEU A 288 5.10 18.92 11.43
N SER A 289 5.13 18.74 10.10
CA SER A 289 6.31 19.15 9.35
C SER A 289 6.49 20.65 9.56
N PRO A 290 7.69 21.21 9.47
CA PRO A 290 7.88 22.66 9.53
C PRO A 290 7.01 23.42 8.53
N ARG A 291 6.49 22.74 7.49
CA ARG A 291 5.59 23.31 6.47
C ARG A 291 4.12 23.30 6.92
N ASP A 292 3.73 22.39 7.82
CA ASP A 292 2.35 22.24 8.30
C ASP A 292 2.13 23.02 9.61
N ASN A 293 3.19 23.64 10.17
CA ASN A 293 3.10 24.50 11.33
C ASN A 293 2.44 25.83 10.93
N ILE A 294 1.23 26.09 11.48
CA ILE A 294 0.46 27.31 11.25
C ILE A 294 1.31 28.55 11.49
N GLY A 295 2.20 28.55 12.49
CA GLY A 295 3.14 29.63 12.76
C GLY A 295 4.11 29.88 11.58
N ASN A 296 4.65 28.84 10.98
CA ASN A 296 5.52 28.95 9.81
C ASN A 296 4.76 29.38 8.56
N LEU A 297 3.50 28.94 8.41
CA LEU A 297 2.62 29.37 7.33
C LEU A 297 2.33 30.90 7.43
N LEU A 298 1.99 31.39 8.63
CA LEU A 298 1.79 32.83 8.87
C LEU A 298 3.06 33.61 8.60
N LEU A 299 4.22 33.14 9.07
CA LEU A 299 5.50 33.78 8.79
C LEU A 299 5.78 33.84 7.28
N ALA A 300 5.53 32.76 6.55
CA ALA A 300 5.71 32.70 5.10
C ALA A 300 4.78 33.70 4.38
N ILE A 301 3.53 33.88 4.85
CA ILE A 301 2.60 34.88 4.30
C ILE A 301 3.13 36.27 4.53
N PHE A 302 3.61 36.63 5.73
CA PHE A 302 4.18 37.94 6.00
C PHE A 302 5.42 38.25 5.17
N VAL A 303 6.29 37.25 5.01
CA VAL A 303 7.49 37.35 4.14
C VAL A 303 7.07 37.56 2.68
N LEU A 304 6.07 36.81 2.19
CA LEU A 304 5.55 36.95 0.84
C LEU A 304 4.97 38.39 0.61
N ILE A 305 4.16 38.87 1.56
CA ILE A 305 3.60 40.24 1.51
C ILE A 305 4.75 41.27 1.47
N GLY A 306 5.78 41.09 2.29
CA GLY A 306 6.96 41.94 2.31
C GLY A 306 7.67 41.97 0.95
N PHE A 307 7.85 40.83 0.31
CA PHE A 307 8.43 40.73 -1.04
C PHE A 307 7.57 41.45 -2.10
N ILE A 308 6.24 41.28 -2.04
CA ILE A 308 5.31 41.93 -2.97
C ILE A 308 5.39 43.44 -2.81
N LEU A 309 5.38 43.96 -1.57
CA LEU A 309 5.49 45.41 -1.31
C LEU A 309 6.84 45.96 -1.76
N LEU A 310 7.93 45.24 -1.48
CA LEU A 310 9.26 45.63 -1.94
C LEU A 310 9.33 45.69 -3.47
N PHE A 311 8.79 44.68 -4.14
CA PHE A 311 8.75 44.62 -5.60
C PHE A 311 7.91 45.77 -6.16
N ALA A 312 6.75 46.03 -5.57
CA ALA A 312 5.89 47.16 -5.98
C ALA A 312 6.58 48.51 -5.80
N ALA A 313 7.30 48.69 -4.69
CA ALA A 313 8.08 49.91 -4.45
C ALA A 313 9.21 50.09 -5.49
N VAL A 314 9.98 49.03 -5.74
CA VAL A 314 11.06 49.07 -6.74
C VAL A 314 10.51 49.30 -8.14
N ALA A 315 9.43 48.60 -8.50
CA ALA A 315 8.77 48.78 -9.79
C ALA A 315 8.19 50.20 -9.94
N GLY A 316 7.60 50.75 -8.86
CA GLY A 316 7.09 52.13 -8.84
C GLY A 316 8.19 53.18 -9.02
N ILE A 317 9.32 53.00 -8.32
CA ILE A 317 10.50 53.91 -8.47
C ILE A 317 11.09 53.76 -9.88
N ALA A 318 11.24 52.56 -10.39
CA ALA A 318 11.78 52.33 -11.73
C ALA A 318 10.88 52.92 -12.81
N PHE A 319 9.56 52.69 -12.71
CA PHE A 319 8.60 53.23 -13.67
C PHE A 319 8.49 54.77 -13.55
N GLY A 320 8.45 55.28 -12.32
CA GLY A 320 8.45 56.72 -12.06
C GLY A 320 9.73 57.42 -12.57
N GLY A 321 10.89 56.82 -12.28
CA GLY A 321 12.18 57.27 -12.77
C GLY A 321 12.27 57.24 -14.31
N LEU A 322 11.85 56.15 -14.92
CA LEU A 322 11.79 56.03 -16.39
C LEU A 322 10.88 57.07 -17.00
N ARG A 323 9.71 57.32 -16.39
CA ARG A 323 8.78 58.38 -16.84
C ARG A 323 9.41 59.79 -16.79
N VAL A 324 10.15 60.10 -15.73
CA VAL A 324 10.87 61.38 -15.60
C VAL A 324 11.96 61.49 -16.66
N ILE A 325 12.73 60.44 -16.89
CA ILE A 325 13.79 60.41 -17.90
C ILE A 325 13.20 60.60 -19.31
N VAL A 326 12.11 59.88 -19.63
CA VAL A 326 11.43 59.99 -20.94
C VAL A 326 10.87 61.36 -21.15
N LYS A 327 10.26 62.00 -20.11
CA LYS A 327 9.80 63.38 -20.19
C LYS A 327 10.94 64.39 -20.44
N ARG A 328 12.12 64.13 -19.86
CA ARG A 328 13.30 65.03 -20.03
C ARG A 328 13.95 64.87 -21.39
N LEU A 329 13.94 63.70 -21.99
CA LEU A 329 14.54 63.35 -23.28
C LEU A 329 13.60 63.69 -24.46
N PHE A 330 12.27 63.61 -24.28
CA PHE A 330 11.27 63.84 -25.32
C PHE A 330 10.11 64.69 -24.79
N PRO A 331 10.37 65.97 -24.56
CA PRO A 331 9.34 66.88 -24.07
C PRO A 331 8.20 67.05 -25.10
N GLY A 332 6.96 66.84 -24.67
CA GLY A 332 5.74 67.07 -25.45
C GLY A 332 5.27 65.94 -26.36
N LYS A 333 5.94 64.74 -26.39
CA LYS A 333 5.54 63.68 -27.29
C LYS A 333 4.96 62.40 -26.60
N VAL A 334 5.19 62.19 -25.32
CA VAL A 334 4.79 61.00 -24.60
C VAL A 334 4.24 61.37 -23.21
N PHE A 335 3.09 60.93 -22.84
CA PHE A 335 2.41 61.08 -21.53
C PHE A 335 1.90 62.52 -21.17
N ASP A 336 1.83 63.46 -22.10
CA ASP A 336 1.39 64.85 -21.85
C ASP A 336 0.12 65.20 -22.61
N ARG A 337 -0.81 64.28 -22.83
CA ARG A 337 -2.15 64.71 -23.26
C ARG A 337 -2.89 65.22 -22.03
N PRO A 338 -3.33 66.50 -21.99
CA PRO A 338 -4.29 66.95 -21.00
C PRO A 338 -5.54 66.08 -21.22
N GLN A 339 -5.86 65.26 -20.27
CA GLN A 339 -7.21 64.65 -20.21
C GLN A 339 -8.11 65.86 -19.79
N ASP A 340 -8.95 66.27 -20.68
CA ASP A 340 -10.12 67.08 -20.32
C ASP A 340 -10.96 66.24 -19.41
N VAL A 341 -10.74 66.36 -18.09
CA VAL A 341 -11.56 65.73 -17.08
C VAL A 341 -12.85 66.52 -17.06
N GLU A 342 -13.82 66.10 -17.86
CA GLU A 342 -15.19 66.57 -17.80
C GLU A 342 -15.75 66.16 -16.42
N PHE A 343 -15.72 67.16 -15.51
CA PHE A 343 -16.36 66.99 -14.21
C PHE A 343 -17.86 67.00 -14.42
N ILE A 344 -18.50 65.83 -14.43
CA ILE A 344 -19.95 65.73 -14.33
C ILE A 344 -20.33 66.23 -12.94
N ARG A 345 -20.72 67.52 -12.85
CA ARG A 345 -21.37 68.09 -11.65
C ARG A 345 -22.78 67.48 -11.59
N LEU A 346 -22.96 66.45 -10.76
CA LEU A 346 -24.27 66.05 -10.32
C LEU A 346 -24.86 67.13 -9.43
N ASN A 347 -25.69 67.99 -10.03
CA ASN A 347 -26.47 68.96 -9.31
C ASN A 347 -27.61 68.25 -8.57
N LEU A 348 -27.35 67.84 -7.36
CA LEU A 348 -28.33 67.18 -6.47
C LEU A 348 -29.09 68.18 -5.61
N GLY A 349 -29.69 69.17 -6.24
CA GLY A 349 -30.42 70.21 -5.52
C GLY A 349 -31.03 71.27 -6.39
N GLU A 350 -32.03 70.92 -7.18
CA GLU A 350 -33.10 71.87 -7.58
C GLU A 350 -34.30 71.07 -8.10
N GLU A 351 -35.44 71.50 -7.67
CA GLU A 351 -36.77 70.95 -7.87
C GLU A 351 -37.10 70.60 -9.32
N SER A 352 -37.78 69.46 -9.45
CA SER A 352 -38.35 68.90 -10.65
C SER A 352 -39.30 69.86 -11.35
N LYS A 353 -38.98 70.28 -12.57
CA LYS A 353 -39.97 70.73 -13.53
C LYS A 353 -40.40 69.55 -14.42
N PRO A 354 -41.71 69.37 -14.67
CA PRO A 354 -42.23 68.22 -15.40
C PRO A 354 -41.89 68.33 -16.89
N PHE A 355 -41.43 67.19 -17.43
CA PHE A 355 -41.22 67.06 -18.87
C PHE A 355 -42.58 66.96 -19.60
N PRO A 356 -42.72 67.64 -20.77
CA PRO A 356 -43.91 67.47 -21.59
C PRO A 356 -43.99 66.10 -22.25
N GLY A 357 -45.13 65.50 -22.16
CA GLY A 357 -45.45 64.17 -22.56
C GLY A 357 -45.13 63.78 -24.00
N ARG A 358 -44.55 62.61 -24.15
CA ARG A 358 -44.52 61.92 -25.43
C ARG A 358 -45.63 60.86 -25.39
N LYS A 359 -46.58 60.94 -26.30
CA LYS A 359 -47.70 60.01 -26.49
C LYS A 359 -47.13 58.58 -26.69
N LEU A 360 -47.56 57.66 -25.87
CA LEU A 360 -47.46 56.22 -26.14
C LEU A 360 -48.55 55.85 -27.13
N ASP A 361 -48.14 55.20 -28.18
CA ASP A 361 -48.98 54.51 -29.12
C ASP A 361 -49.26 53.11 -28.60
N ASP A 362 -50.52 52.77 -28.58
CA ASP A 362 -51.18 51.60 -28.02
C ASP A 362 -50.96 50.42 -28.95
N ARG A 363 -50.39 49.30 -28.47
CA ARG A 363 -50.60 47.96 -29.06
C ARG A 363 -50.39 46.86 -28.07
N THR A 364 -51.52 46.37 -27.51
CA THR A 364 -51.87 44.96 -27.28
C THR A 364 -50.87 44.00 -26.64
N GLY A 365 -51.32 43.51 -25.49
CA GLY A 365 -50.87 42.45 -24.61
C GLY A 365 -50.63 41.03 -25.20
N PRO A 366 -50.53 39.95 -24.47
CA PRO A 366 -51.41 39.54 -23.34
C PRO A 366 -50.65 39.03 -22.09
N GLU A 367 -51.35 39.13 -21.00
CA GLU A 367 -51.69 38.14 -19.96
C GLU A 367 -50.76 36.91 -19.75
N MET A 368 -50.27 36.72 -18.57
CA MET A 368 -50.56 35.53 -17.74
C MET A 368 -49.84 35.54 -16.38
N THR A 369 -50.63 35.65 -15.38
CA THR A 369 -50.89 34.80 -14.20
C THR A 369 -49.75 34.48 -13.23
N ASP A 370 -49.98 34.98 -12.04
CA ASP A 370 -49.85 34.47 -10.70
C ASP A 370 -49.12 33.13 -10.52
N PHE A 371 -48.12 33.15 -9.63
CA PHE A 371 -48.02 32.07 -8.65
C PHE A 371 -47.70 32.62 -7.25
N VAL A 372 -48.66 32.37 -6.41
CA VAL A 372 -48.80 32.72 -5.03
C VAL A 372 -47.78 31.96 -4.16
N THR A 373 -47.25 32.67 -3.18
CA THR A 373 -46.70 32.22 -1.90
C THR A 373 -47.52 31.09 -1.25
N SER A 374 -46.83 30.11 -0.69
CA SER A 374 -47.29 29.51 0.57
C SER A 374 -46.12 28.95 1.36
N SER A 375 -45.94 29.54 2.48
CA SER A 375 -45.24 29.07 3.66
C SER A 375 -46.00 27.89 4.27
N GLU A 376 -45.29 27.06 5.00
CA GLU A 376 -45.71 26.51 6.31
C GLU A 376 -45.42 25.02 6.50
N ASN A 377 -44.67 24.79 7.50
CA ASN A 377 -44.85 23.88 8.62
C ASN A 377 -44.11 22.55 8.68
N ARG A 378 -43.21 22.50 9.66
CA ARG A 378 -42.82 21.26 10.38
C ARG A 378 -43.99 20.71 11.16
N PRO A 379 -44.05 19.40 11.55
CA PRO A 379 -43.30 19.00 12.74
C PRO A 379 -42.74 17.56 12.75
N ASN A 380 -41.77 17.41 13.65
CA ASN A 380 -41.36 16.26 14.47
C ASN A 380 -42.13 14.92 14.38
N SER A 381 -41.38 13.85 14.20
CA SER A 381 -41.28 12.72 15.12
C SER A 381 -40.04 11.86 14.77
#